data_f7100ce5e35db1e280cdf91b2cddd799
#
_entry.id   f7100ce5e35db1e280cdf91b2cddd799
#
_cell.length_a   1.000
_cell.length_b   1.000
_cell.length_c   1.000
_cell.angle_alpha   90.00
_cell.angle_beta   90.00
_cell.angle_gamma   90.00
#
_symmetry.space_group_name_H-M   'P 1'
#
loop_
_entity.id
_entity.type
_entity.pdbx_description
1 polymer ?
#
loop_
_entity_poly.entity_id
_entity_poly.type
_entity_poly.pdbx_seq_one_letter_code
_entity_poly.pdbx_strand_id
1 'polypeptide(L)' 'MLLGELIKNIKPAYKSIKLNNIRFNSKDCKTNDIFFSIQGNKLKGNNYIKDAIKNGSKIIISN' A
#
# COMPACT_ATOMS: atom_id res chain seq x y z
N MET A 1 -0.97 7.81 10.35
CA MET A 1 -0.83 8.79 9.29
C MET A 1 -2.02 8.72 8.35
N LEU A 2 -2.31 9.81 7.67
CA LEU A 2 -3.42 9.87 6.74
C LEU A 2 -2.92 9.70 5.31
N LEU A 3 -3.71 9.02 4.49
CA LEU A 3 -3.36 8.81 3.08
C LEU A 3 -3.17 10.14 2.36
N GLY A 4 -3.96 11.15 2.68
CA GLY A 4 -3.83 12.48 2.07
C GLY A 4 -2.53 13.18 2.38
N GLU A 5 -1.82 12.78 3.43
CA GLU A 5 -0.51 13.32 3.76
C GLU A 5 0.59 12.74 2.88
N LEU A 6 0.38 11.53 2.39
CA LEU A 6 1.36 10.84 1.55
C LEU A 6 1.13 11.13 0.07
N ILE A 7 -0.11 11.17 -0.34
CA ILE A 7 -0.49 11.30 -1.75
C ILE A 7 -1.46 12.45 -1.87
N LYS A 8 -1.08 13.49 -2.60
CA LYS A 8 -1.87 14.71 -2.65
C LYS A 8 -2.94 14.71 -3.72
N ASN A 9 -2.73 13.99 -4.81
CA ASN A 9 -3.64 14.00 -5.96
C ASN A 9 -4.61 12.82 -5.91
N ILE A 10 -5.34 12.71 -4.81
CA ILE A 10 -6.34 11.66 -4.63
C ILE A 10 -7.70 12.28 -4.33
N LYS A 11 -8.74 11.49 -4.52
CA LYS A 11 -10.09 11.93 -4.24
C LYS A 11 -10.23 12.32 -2.76
N PRO A 12 -10.96 13.39 -2.46
CA PRO A 12 -11.11 13.83 -1.05
C PRO A 12 -11.61 12.73 -0.12
N ALA A 13 -12.43 11.83 -0.62
CA ALA A 13 -12.94 10.73 0.19
C ALA A 13 -11.84 9.81 0.73
N TYR A 14 -10.70 9.76 0.06
CA TYR A 14 -9.60 8.89 0.45
C TYR A 14 -8.58 9.57 1.34
N LYS A 15 -8.62 10.90 1.43
CA LYS A 15 -7.60 11.64 2.17
C LYS A 15 -7.61 11.35 3.66
N SER A 16 -8.75 10.98 4.20
CA SER A 16 -8.90 10.73 5.63
C SER A 16 -8.68 9.27 6.02
N ILE A 17 -8.29 8.42 5.09
CA ILE A 17 -7.99 7.03 5.41
C ILE A 17 -6.76 6.98 6.32
N LYS A 18 -6.91 6.35 7.47
CA LYS A 18 -5.83 6.22 8.43
C LYS A 18 -5.00 4.99 8.13
N LEU A 19 -3.69 5.17 8.14
CA LEU A 19 -2.72 4.12 7.85
C LEU A 19 -1.73 4.01 8.99
N ASN A 20 -1.18 2.81 9.18
CA ASN A 20 -0.20 2.59 10.23
C ASN A 20 1.22 2.84 9.72
N ASN A 21 1.70 2.04 8.78
CA ASN A 21 3.07 2.12 8.32
C ASN A 21 3.14 2.03 6.80
N ILE A 22 4.26 2.49 6.25
CA ILE A 22 4.59 2.32 4.85
C ILE A 22 5.46 1.09 4.71
N ARG A 23 5.10 0.19 3.80
CA ARG A 23 5.85 -1.04 3.58
C ARG A 23 6.24 -1.16 2.12
N PHE A 24 7.43 -1.68 1.88
CA PHE A 24 7.94 -1.96 0.54
C PHE A 24 8.09 -3.47 0.29
N ASN A 25 7.93 -4.27 1.33
CA ASN A 25 7.98 -5.71 1.24
C ASN A 25 6.64 -6.28 1.72
N SER A 26 6.01 -7.08 0.87
CA SER A 26 4.69 -7.64 1.17
C SER A 26 4.69 -8.47 2.45
N LYS A 27 5.82 -9.11 2.75
CA LYS A 27 5.93 -9.93 3.96
C LYS A 27 5.91 -9.10 5.24
N ASP A 28 6.27 -7.84 5.15
CA ASP A 28 6.28 -6.94 6.30
C ASP A 28 4.94 -6.27 6.54
N CYS A 29 4.02 -6.38 5.60
CA CYS A 29 2.72 -5.74 5.71
C CYS A 29 1.93 -6.29 6.89
N LYS A 30 1.24 -5.39 7.57
CA LYS A 30 0.37 -5.71 8.68
C LYS A 30 -0.93 -4.94 8.51
N THR A 31 -1.84 -5.12 9.44
CA THR A 31 -3.15 -4.47 9.39
C THR A 31 -3.03 -2.95 9.21
N ASN A 32 -3.75 -2.43 8.25
CA ASN A 32 -3.83 -1.00 7.95
C ASN A 32 -2.53 -0.38 7.45
N ASP A 33 -1.60 -1.17 6.95
CA ASP A 33 -0.41 -0.65 6.31
C ASP A 33 -0.69 -0.26 4.86
N ILE A 34 0.18 0.59 4.31
CA ILE A 34 0.18 0.90 2.88
C ILE A 34 1.39 0.21 2.24
N PHE A 35 1.15 -0.50 1.17
CA PHE A 35 2.17 -1.24 0.46
C PHE A 35 2.49 -0.57 -0.87
N PHE A 36 3.76 -0.29 -1.10
CA PHE A 36 4.24 0.27 -2.35
C PHE A 36 4.84 -0.84 -3.21
N SER A 37 4.18 -1.18 -4.32
CA SER A 37 4.64 -2.18 -5.27
C SER A 37 5.22 -1.48 -6.50
N ILE A 38 6.24 -0.66 -6.28
CA ILE A 38 6.83 0.16 -7.33
C ILE A 38 8.17 -0.37 -7.81
N GLN A 39 8.59 -1.48 -7.29
CA GLN A 39 9.86 -2.09 -7.71
C GLN A 39 9.71 -2.66 -9.10
N GLY A 40 10.77 -2.57 -9.88
CA GLY A 40 10.75 -2.93 -11.27
C GLY A 40 10.63 -4.41 -11.57
N ASN A 41 10.40 -5.25 -10.61
CA ASN A 41 10.28 -6.68 -10.84
C ASN A 41 8.88 -7.02 -11.36
N LYS A 42 8.75 -7.00 -12.66
CA LYS A 42 7.46 -7.10 -13.33
C LYS A 42 6.81 -8.46 -13.21
N LEU A 43 7.60 -9.51 -13.09
CA LEU A 43 7.09 -10.86 -13.22
C LEU A 43 6.29 -11.33 -12.01
N LYS A 44 6.55 -10.77 -10.86
CA LYS A 44 5.94 -11.26 -9.62
C LYS A 44 5.18 -10.20 -8.84
N GLY A 45 4.95 -9.05 -9.46
CA GLY A 45 4.26 -7.96 -8.80
C GLY A 45 2.90 -8.33 -8.25
N ASN A 46 2.11 -9.08 -9.05
CA ASN A 46 0.78 -9.47 -8.63
C ASN A 46 0.80 -10.41 -7.43
N ASN A 47 1.79 -11.29 -7.34
CA ASN A 47 1.91 -12.19 -6.21
C ASN A 47 2.20 -11.41 -4.93
N TYR A 48 3.07 -10.41 -5.03
CA TYR A 48 3.40 -9.57 -3.88
C TYR A 48 2.20 -8.76 -3.42
N ILE A 49 1.40 -8.27 -4.37
CA ILE A 49 0.20 -7.52 -4.04
C ILE A 49 -0.79 -8.40 -3.28
N LYS A 50 -1.00 -9.62 -3.74
CA LYS A 50 -1.88 -10.56 -3.06
C LYS A 50 -1.42 -10.85 -1.64
N ASP A 51 -0.11 -11.04 -1.47
CA ASP A 51 0.45 -11.29 -0.15
C ASP A 51 0.26 -10.09 0.78
N ALA A 52 0.46 -8.88 0.26
CA ALA A 52 0.26 -7.67 1.05
C ALA A 52 -1.20 -7.56 1.51
N ILE A 53 -2.13 -7.82 0.64
CA ILE A 53 -3.56 -7.79 0.98
C ILE A 53 -3.87 -8.83 2.04
N LYS A 54 -3.36 -10.04 1.86
CA LYS A 54 -3.58 -11.13 2.80
C LYS A 54 -3.02 -10.79 4.18
N ASN A 55 -1.92 -10.05 4.23
CA ASN A 55 -1.29 -9.66 5.47
C ASN A 55 -1.93 -8.43 6.12
N GLY A 56 -2.93 -7.85 5.48
CA GLY A 56 -3.72 -6.78 6.08
C GLY A 56 -3.49 -5.39 5.51
N SER A 57 -2.72 -5.27 4.44
CA SER A 57 -2.50 -3.98 3.80
C SER A 57 -3.82 -3.37 3.38
N LYS A 58 -4.02 -2.10 3.72
CA LYS A 58 -5.26 -1.39 3.42
C LYS A 58 -5.21 -0.72 2.06
N ILE A 59 -4.03 -0.25 1.66
CA ILE A 59 -3.83 0.49 0.42
C ILE A 59 -2.66 -0.13 -0.32
N ILE A 60 -2.82 -0.29 -1.62
CA ILE A 60 -1.75 -0.75 -2.51
C ILE A 60 -1.45 0.36 -3.50
N ILE A 61 -0.19 0.74 -3.59
CA ILE A 61 0.30 1.67 -4.60
C ILE A 61 1.14 0.86 -5.58
N SER A 62 0.75 0.86 -6.84
CA SER A 62 1.50 0.14 -7.87
C SER A 62 1.62 0.96 -9.14
N ASN A 63 2.58 0.61 -9.95
CA ASN A 63 2.76 1.25 -11.26
C ASN A 63 1.71 0.74 -12.25
#